data_448a056fd98d78cb0e40435cac9c8029
#
_entry.id   448a056fd98d78cb0e40435cac9c8029
#
_cell.length_a   1.000
_cell.length_b   1.000
_cell.length_c   1.000
_cell.angle_alpha   90.00
_cell.angle_beta   90.00
_cell.angle_gamma   90.00
#
_symmetry.space_group_name_H-M   'P 1'
#
loop_
_entity.id
_entity.type
_entity.pdbx_description
1 polymer ?
#
loop_
_entity_poly.entity_id
_entity_poly.type
_entity_poly.pdbx_seq_one_letter_code
_entity_poly.pdbx_strand_id
1 'polypeptide(L)'
;TFDEVRDSKFDGLIITGAPVEMLDFEEVQYWNELTRIMDWAEEHVFSTLYICWAAQAGMYYRYGVPKYELEKKCSGVYRHRILVKNCPLLRGFDDYFFAPHSRHTEVRAENIVNVPELQILCDSVKAGVYLVASRDGKHVFVTGHAEYDADTLKLEYERDTARGLNPQIPYNYFPEDDPTREPMVRWRA
;
A
#
# COMPACT_ATOMS: atom_id res chain seq x y z
N THR A 1 12.53 6.22 20.32
CA THR A 1 13.02 7.06 19.20
C THR A 1 13.92 6.24 18.29
N PHE A 2 14.15 6.69 17.06
CA PHE A 2 15.06 6.03 16.14
C PHE A 2 16.48 5.93 16.72
N ASP A 3 16.95 6.98 17.38
CA ASP A 3 18.29 7.00 18.00
C ASP A 3 18.52 5.92 19.06
N GLU A 4 17.45 5.44 19.71
CA GLU A 4 17.53 4.36 20.73
C GLU A 4 17.74 2.97 20.10
N VAL A 5 17.37 2.80 18.85
CA VAL A 5 17.40 1.49 18.16
C VAL A 5 18.42 1.41 17.02
N ARG A 6 19.06 2.50 16.66
CA ARG A 6 19.93 2.60 15.47
C ARG A 6 21.11 1.63 15.46
N ASP A 7 21.58 1.19 16.62
CA ASP A 7 22.71 0.26 16.75
C ASP A 7 22.23 -1.22 16.82
N SER A 8 20.90 -1.45 16.78
CA SER A 8 20.29 -2.77 16.82
C SER A 8 20.05 -3.33 15.43
N LYS A 9 19.91 -4.66 15.34
CA LYS A 9 19.51 -5.36 14.11
C LYS A 9 18.14 -6.00 14.31
N PHE A 10 17.35 -6.06 13.24
CA PHE A 10 15.99 -6.57 13.26
C PHE A 10 15.72 -7.52 12.09
N ASP A 11 14.82 -8.47 12.29
CA ASP A 11 14.37 -9.37 11.22
C ASP A 11 13.42 -8.67 10.25
N GLY A 12 12.65 -7.68 10.72
CA GLY A 12 11.71 -6.95 9.90
C GLY A 12 11.46 -5.52 10.36
N LEU A 13 11.14 -4.65 9.40
CA LEU A 13 10.65 -3.30 9.61
C LEU A 13 9.35 -3.12 8.84
N ILE A 14 8.35 -2.51 9.45
CA ILE A 14 7.13 -2.10 8.78
C ILE A 14 7.06 -0.57 8.75
N ILE A 15 6.93 0.00 7.57
CA ILE A 15 6.69 1.42 7.35
C ILE A 15 5.27 1.58 6.80
N THR A 16 4.40 2.19 7.59
CA THR A 16 2.97 2.32 7.25
C THR A 16 2.69 3.59 6.44
N GLY A 17 1.49 3.66 5.87
CA GLY A 17 1.00 4.82 5.14
C GLY A 17 0.79 6.05 6.03
N ALA A 18 0.66 7.20 5.37
CA ALA A 18 0.35 8.48 5.99
C ALA A 18 -0.54 9.32 5.07
N PRO A 19 -1.41 10.20 5.61
CA PRO A 19 -2.34 11.00 4.82
C PRO A 19 -1.65 12.24 4.20
N VAL A 20 -0.52 12.05 3.56
CA VAL A 20 0.31 13.08 2.89
C VAL A 20 0.53 12.78 1.41
N GLU A 21 -0.28 11.91 0.85
CA GLU A 21 -0.11 11.37 -0.50
C GLU A 21 -0.24 12.41 -1.63
N MET A 22 -0.90 13.55 -1.36
CA MET A 22 -1.06 14.66 -2.32
C MET A 22 0.15 15.60 -2.37
N LEU A 23 1.07 15.52 -1.40
CA LEU A 23 2.30 16.29 -1.40
C LEU A 23 3.37 15.57 -2.23
N ASP A 24 4.28 16.32 -2.85
CA ASP A 24 5.50 15.72 -3.36
C ASP A 24 6.29 15.10 -2.21
N PHE A 25 7.05 14.03 -2.47
CA PHE A 25 7.70 13.29 -1.39
C PHE A 25 8.66 14.19 -0.59
N GLU A 26 9.39 15.05 -1.27
CA GLU A 26 10.36 15.98 -0.68
C GLU A 26 9.70 17.10 0.13
N GLU A 27 8.41 17.39 -0.09
CA GLU A 27 7.63 18.37 0.68
C GLU A 27 7.10 17.80 2.00
N VAL A 28 7.18 16.47 2.19
CA VAL A 28 6.74 15.82 3.43
C VAL A 28 7.70 16.20 4.56
N GLN A 29 7.19 16.79 5.63
CA GLN A 29 7.98 17.36 6.74
C GLN A 29 9.05 16.42 7.31
N TYR A 30 8.75 15.12 7.37
CA TYR A 30 9.65 14.08 7.90
C TYR A 30 10.38 13.28 6.81
N TRP A 31 10.40 13.75 5.57
CA TRP A 31 11.00 13.02 4.45
C TRP A 31 12.47 12.66 4.69
N ASN A 32 13.26 13.63 5.14
CA ASN A 32 14.69 13.42 5.41
C ASN A 32 14.93 12.40 6.54
N GLU A 33 14.08 12.36 7.55
CA GLU A 33 14.18 11.35 8.61
C GLU A 33 13.75 9.98 8.10
N LEU A 34 12.69 9.91 7.32
CA LEU A 34 12.19 8.67 6.71
C LEU A 34 13.25 8.05 5.79
N THR A 35 13.86 8.83 4.91
CA THR A 35 14.93 8.33 4.00
C THR A 35 16.16 7.87 4.77
N ARG A 36 16.54 8.56 5.84
CA ARG A 36 17.62 8.13 6.74
C ARG A 36 17.29 6.78 7.41
N ILE A 37 16.03 6.57 7.81
CA ILE A 37 15.60 5.28 8.37
C ILE A 37 15.60 4.18 7.30
N MET A 38 15.16 4.50 6.09
CA MET A 38 15.23 3.57 4.96
C MET A 38 16.69 3.15 4.68
N ASP A 39 17.63 4.10 4.65
CA ASP A 39 19.06 3.80 4.43
C ASP A 39 19.65 2.95 5.56
N TRP A 40 19.34 3.29 6.80
CA TRP A 40 19.73 2.49 7.95
C TRP A 40 19.20 1.05 7.87
N ALA A 41 17.97 0.88 7.40
CA ALA A 41 17.34 -0.44 7.27
C ALA A 41 18.06 -1.36 6.29
N GLU A 42 18.82 -0.82 5.32
CA GLU A 42 19.62 -1.63 4.39
C GLU A 42 20.64 -2.51 5.11
N GLU A 43 21.22 -2.01 6.18
CA GLU A 43 22.30 -2.71 6.91
C GLU A 43 21.81 -3.39 8.19
N HIS A 44 20.67 -2.93 8.75
CA HIS A 44 20.22 -3.30 10.07
C HIS A 44 18.95 -4.15 10.09
N VAL A 45 18.23 -4.25 8.95
CA VAL A 45 16.95 -4.98 8.87
C VAL A 45 17.04 -6.05 7.79
N PHE A 46 16.57 -7.25 8.08
CA PHE A 46 16.56 -8.35 7.11
C PHE A 46 15.61 -8.06 5.94
N SER A 47 14.36 -7.66 6.24
CA SER A 47 13.37 -7.30 5.21
C SER A 47 12.46 -6.16 5.69
N THR A 48 12.08 -5.25 4.78
CA THR A 48 11.21 -4.12 5.06
C THR A 48 9.91 -4.22 4.28
N LEU A 49 8.79 -4.15 5.00
CA LEU A 49 7.44 -4.06 4.44
C LEU A 49 6.97 -2.59 4.43
N TYR A 50 6.60 -2.12 3.25
CA TYR A 50 6.07 -0.78 3.04
C TYR A 50 4.58 -0.87 2.69
N ILE A 51 3.72 -0.09 3.35
CA ILE A 51 2.27 -0.16 3.17
C ILE A 51 1.72 1.19 2.66
N CYS A 52 0.87 1.13 1.65
CA CYS A 52 0.13 2.25 1.07
C CYS A 52 1.06 3.38 0.57
N TRP A 53 0.95 4.59 1.13
CA TRP A 53 1.81 5.72 0.78
C TRP A 53 3.30 5.38 0.98
N ALA A 54 3.65 4.67 2.06
CA ALA A 54 5.03 4.26 2.29
C ALA A 54 5.55 3.31 1.19
N ALA A 55 4.68 2.48 0.60
CA ALA A 55 5.04 1.64 -0.56
C ALA A 55 5.43 2.51 -1.76
N GLN A 56 4.68 3.58 -2.03
CA GLN A 56 5.01 4.53 -3.09
C GLN A 56 6.30 5.29 -2.76
N ALA A 57 6.45 5.77 -1.52
CA ALA A 57 7.63 6.48 -1.05
C ALA A 57 8.90 5.63 -1.14
N GLY A 58 8.84 4.36 -0.72
CA GLY A 58 9.95 3.42 -0.81
C GLY A 58 10.34 3.08 -2.25
N MET A 59 9.36 2.83 -3.12
CA MET A 59 9.61 2.61 -4.56
C MET A 59 10.19 3.85 -5.24
N TYR A 60 9.73 5.04 -4.89
CA TYR A 60 10.28 6.30 -5.38
C TYR A 60 11.73 6.48 -4.93
N TYR A 61 11.97 6.43 -3.62
CA TYR A 61 13.28 6.71 -3.04
C TYR A 61 14.37 5.73 -3.52
N ARG A 62 14.04 4.44 -3.57
CA ARG A 62 14.99 3.38 -3.90
C ARG A 62 15.17 3.15 -5.41
N TYR A 63 14.11 3.33 -6.17
CA TYR A 63 14.05 2.86 -7.56
C TYR A 63 13.59 3.94 -8.55
N GLY A 64 13.29 5.14 -8.08
CA GLY A 64 12.84 6.25 -8.94
C GLY A 64 11.47 6.02 -9.55
N VAL A 65 10.62 5.15 -8.99
CA VAL A 65 9.26 4.89 -9.49
C VAL A 65 8.35 6.04 -9.07
N PRO A 66 7.81 6.82 -10.02
CA PRO A 66 6.97 7.96 -9.68
C PRO A 66 5.57 7.55 -9.23
N LYS A 67 4.92 8.41 -8.44
CA LYS A 67 3.49 8.33 -8.15
C LYS A 67 2.69 9.22 -9.09
N TYR A 68 1.41 8.90 -9.26
CA TYR A 68 0.46 9.66 -10.07
C TYR A 68 -0.82 9.88 -9.29
N GLU A 69 -1.41 11.06 -9.44
CA GLU A 69 -2.74 11.35 -8.89
C GLU A 69 -3.81 10.56 -9.66
N LEU A 70 -4.81 10.08 -8.92
CA LEU A 70 -6.01 9.47 -9.48
C LEU A 70 -7.08 10.55 -9.67
N GLU A 71 -7.85 10.47 -10.75
CA GLU A 71 -9.01 11.35 -10.96
C GLU A 71 -10.06 11.22 -9.83
N LYS A 72 -10.12 10.04 -9.22
CA LYS A 72 -11.05 9.72 -8.13
C LYS A 72 -10.33 8.86 -7.09
N LYS A 73 -10.66 9.05 -5.81
CA LYS A 73 -10.17 8.21 -4.73
C LYS A 73 -10.43 6.72 -5.02
N CYS A 74 -9.40 5.91 -4.99
CA CYS A 74 -9.51 4.46 -5.01
C CYS A 74 -9.89 4.01 -3.59
N SER A 75 -11.19 3.88 -3.32
CA SER A 75 -11.75 3.44 -2.04
C SER A 75 -12.66 2.24 -2.23
N GLY A 76 -12.42 1.16 -1.47
CA GLY A 76 -13.23 -0.06 -1.55
C GLY A 76 -12.42 -1.34 -1.44
N VAL A 77 -13.08 -2.48 -1.71
CA VAL A 77 -12.51 -3.83 -1.65
C VAL A 77 -12.38 -4.40 -3.06
N TYR A 78 -11.17 -4.52 -3.52
CA TYR A 78 -10.85 -4.89 -4.90
C TYR A 78 -10.35 -6.32 -5.00
N ARG A 79 -10.70 -7.00 -6.11
CA ARG A 79 -10.18 -8.32 -6.45
C ARG A 79 -8.82 -8.19 -7.10
N HIS A 80 -7.84 -8.91 -6.57
CA HIS A 80 -6.47 -8.99 -7.06
C HIS A 80 -6.19 -10.38 -7.62
N ARG A 81 -5.30 -10.47 -8.58
CA ARG A 81 -4.80 -11.72 -9.15
C ARG A 81 -3.32 -11.89 -8.84
N ILE A 82 -2.90 -13.13 -8.70
CA ILE A 82 -1.51 -13.52 -8.58
C ILE A 82 -0.89 -13.57 -9.97
N LEU A 83 0.24 -12.88 -10.16
CA LEU A 83 0.99 -12.84 -11.41
C LEU A 83 2.18 -13.79 -11.43
N VAL A 84 2.69 -14.18 -10.25
CA VAL A 84 3.89 -14.97 -10.09
C VAL A 84 3.60 -16.23 -9.30
N LYS A 85 3.82 -17.39 -9.91
CA LYS A 85 3.71 -18.68 -9.23
C LYS A 85 4.99 -18.97 -8.43
N ASN A 86 4.85 -19.77 -7.37
CA ASN A 86 5.96 -20.24 -6.52
C ASN A 86 6.75 -19.14 -5.79
N CYS A 87 6.09 -18.02 -5.47
CA CYS A 87 6.65 -16.97 -4.62
C CYS A 87 6.37 -17.30 -3.13
N PRO A 88 7.39 -17.28 -2.25
CA PRO A 88 7.19 -17.55 -0.82
C PRO A 88 6.17 -16.60 -0.15
N LEU A 89 6.13 -15.32 -0.57
CA LEU A 89 5.20 -14.31 -0.05
C LEU A 89 3.74 -14.61 -0.40
N LEU A 90 3.48 -15.46 -1.39
CA LEU A 90 2.15 -15.81 -1.87
C LEU A 90 1.74 -17.24 -1.50
N ARG A 91 2.51 -17.89 -0.62
CA ARG A 91 2.19 -19.25 -0.20
C ARG A 91 0.86 -19.29 0.56
N GLY A 92 -0.07 -20.09 0.08
CA GLY A 92 -1.40 -20.25 0.66
C GLY A 92 -2.45 -19.26 0.14
N PHE A 93 -2.08 -18.38 -0.79
CA PHE A 93 -3.06 -17.55 -1.50
C PHE A 93 -3.76 -18.36 -2.59
N ASP A 94 -5.05 -18.06 -2.79
CA ASP A 94 -5.79 -18.50 -3.98
C ASP A 94 -5.35 -17.68 -5.21
N ASP A 95 -5.69 -18.12 -6.43
CA ASP A 95 -5.40 -17.40 -7.68
C ASP A 95 -5.91 -15.95 -7.66
N TYR A 96 -6.95 -15.68 -6.87
CA TYR A 96 -7.55 -14.38 -6.64
C TYR A 96 -7.83 -14.18 -5.16
N PHE A 97 -7.62 -12.97 -4.69
CA PHE A 97 -7.98 -12.55 -3.34
C PHE A 97 -8.55 -11.14 -3.35
N PHE A 98 -9.13 -10.73 -2.24
CA PHE A 98 -9.66 -9.38 -2.06
C PHE A 98 -8.81 -8.62 -1.05
N ALA A 99 -8.62 -7.32 -1.30
CA ALA A 99 -7.98 -6.42 -0.35
C ALA A 99 -8.59 -5.02 -0.42
N PRO A 100 -8.67 -4.31 0.71
CA PRO A 100 -9.08 -2.92 0.77
C PRO A 100 -8.03 -1.98 0.16
N HIS A 101 -8.54 -0.87 -0.39
CA HIS A 101 -7.75 0.29 -0.80
C HIS A 101 -8.42 1.57 -0.31
N SER A 102 -7.62 2.56 0.05
CA SER A 102 -8.05 3.92 0.34
C SER A 102 -6.90 4.87 0.00
N ARG A 103 -6.86 5.38 -1.24
CA ARG A 103 -5.77 6.22 -1.72
C ARG A 103 -6.19 7.16 -2.85
N HIS A 104 -5.52 8.29 -2.96
CA HIS A 104 -5.69 9.28 -4.03
C HIS A 104 -4.57 9.21 -5.08
N THR A 105 -3.55 8.40 -4.85
CA THR A 105 -2.41 8.26 -5.76
C THR A 105 -2.13 6.79 -6.10
N GLU A 106 -1.38 6.57 -7.18
CA GLU A 106 -0.97 5.22 -7.62
C GLU A 106 0.48 5.20 -8.13
N VAL A 107 1.05 4.01 -8.19
CA VAL A 107 2.20 3.68 -9.03
C VAL A 107 1.74 2.88 -10.21
N ARG A 108 2.36 3.07 -11.37
CA ARG A 108 1.96 2.39 -12.60
C ARG A 108 2.87 1.21 -12.92
N ALA A 109 2.27 0.12 -13.38
CA ALA A 109 3.01 -1.09 -13.73
C ALA A 109 4.11 -0.84 -14.77
N GLU A 110 3.85 0.06 -15.73
CA GLU A 110 4.80 0.43 -16.79
C GLU A 110 6.11 1.04 -16.26
N ASN A 111 6.06 1.74 -15.13
CA ASN A 111 7.26 2.28 -14.48
C ASN A 111 8.02 1.19 -13.73
N ILE A 112 7.29 0.27 -13.08
CA ILE A 112 7.90 -0.79 -12.26
C ILE A 112 8.58 -1.85 -13.12
N VAL A 113 7.99 -2.25 -14.25
CA VAL A 113 8.57 -3.28 -15.13
C VAL A 113 9.88 -2.85 -15.80
N ASN A 114 10.15 -1.55 -15.82
CA ASN A 114 11.42 -0.99 -16.31
C ASN A 114 12.53 -1.02 -15.25
N VAL A 115 12.25 -1.42 -14.01
CA VAL A 115 13.21 -1.56 -12.91
C VAL A 115 13.57 -3.05 -12.76
N PRO A 116 14.77 -3.50 -13.18
CA PRO A 116 15.12 -4.92 -13.19
C PRO A 116 15.10 -5.57 -11.81
N GLU A 117 15.35 -4.79 -10.77
CA GLU A 117 15.35 -5.24 -9.36
C GLU A 117 13.98 -5.53 -8.81
N LEU A 118 12.92 -4.99 -9.40
CA LEU A 118 11.55 -5.14 -8.93
C LEU A 118 10.78 -6.22 -9.70
N GLN A 119 9.80 -6.79 -9.02
CA GLN A 119 8.84 -7.72 -9.59
C GLN A 119 7.44 -7.44 -9.06
N ILE A 120 6.47 -7.24 -9.97
CA ILE A 120 5.06 -7.16 -9.62
C ILE A 120 4.57 -8.57 -9.36
N LEU A 121 4.08 -8.83 -8.15
CA LEU A 121 3.59 -10.14 -7.71
C LEU A 121 2.08 -10.25 -7.84
N CYS A 122 1.34 -9.17 -7.56
CA CYS A 122 -0.11 -9.12 -7.62
C CYS A 122 -0.59 -7.77 -8.16
N ASP A 123 -1.66 -7.80 -8.95
CA ASP A 123 -2.36 -6.61 -9.44
C ASP A 123 -3.89 -6.77 -9.43
N SER A 124 -4.58 -5.68 -9.70
CA SER A 124 -6.03 -5.62 -9.93
C SER A 124 -6.32 -4.85 -11.21
N VAL A 125 -7.27 -5.34 -11.99
CA VAL A 125 -7.74 -4.62 -13.20
C VAL A 125 -8.33 -3.24 -12.84
N LYS A 126 -8.91 -3.10 -11.63
CA LYS A 126 -9.56 -1.86 -11.20
C LYS A 126 -8.71 -0.99 -10.28
N ALA A 127 -7.88 -1.62 -9.42
CA ALA A 127 -7.06 -0.91 -8.44
C ALA A 127 -5.56 -0.86 -8.81
N GLY A 128 -5.17 -1.38 -9.97
CA GLY A 128 -3.77 -1.35 -10.42
C GLY A 128 -2.85 -2.28 -9.62
N VAL A 129 -1.59 -1.90 -9.50
CA VAL A 129 -0.55 -2.68 -8.81
C VAL A 129 -0.90 -2.81 -7.32
N TYR A 130 -0.74 -4.02 -6.77
CA TYR A 130 -1.00 -4.28 -5.35
C TYR A 130 0.25 -4.67 -4.57
N LEU A 131 0.96 -5.70 -5.02
CA LEU A 131 2.12 -6.23 -4.34
C LEU A 131 3.32 -6.24 -5.29
N VAL A 132 4.38 -5.59 -4.86
CA VAL A 132 5.69 -5.55 -5.53
C VAL A 132 6.74 -6.02 -4.54
N ALA A 133 7.74 -6.75 -4.99
CA ALA A 133 8.88 -7.08 -4.17
C ALA A 133 10.19 -6.86 -4.93
N SER A 134 11.25 -6.54 -4.20
CA SER A 134 12.60 -6.64 -4.74
C SER A 134 12.98 -8.10 -4.93
N ARG A 135 13.78 -8.41 -5.97
CA ARG A 135 14.14 -9.79 -6.30
C ARG A 135 15.00 -10.48 -5.25
N ASP A 136 15.71 -9.72 -4.45
CA ASP A 136 16.48 -10.19 -3.29
C ASP A 136 15.60 -10.44 -2.04
N GLY A 137 14.32 -10.06 -2.09
CA GLY A 137 13.37 -10.23 -0.98
C GLY A 137 13.53 -9.21 0.14
N LYS A 138 14.38 -8.20 -0.03
CA LYS A 138 14.64 -7.20 1.00
C LYS A 138 13.51 -6.20 1.16
N HIS A 139 12.87 -5.83 0.06
CA HIS A 139 11.80 -4.84 0.05
C HIS A 139 10.49 -5.45 -0.45
N VAL A 140 9.44 -5.25 0.32
CA VAL A 140 8.07 -5.67 -0.01
C VAL A 140 7.15 -4.45 0.05
N PHE A 141 6.45 -4.15 -1.05
CA PHE A 141 5.61 -2.98 -1.20
C PHE A 141 4.16 -3.39 -1.43
N VAL A 142 3.26 -3.02 -0.52
CA VAL A 142 1.83 -3.28 -0.59
C VAL A 142 1.09 -1.96 -0.73
N THR A 143 0.39 -1.74 -1.83
CA THR A 143 -0.32 -0.46 -2.10
C THR A 143 -1.71 -0.39 -1.49
N GLY A 144 -2.25 -1.51 -1.02
CA GLY A 144 -3.53 -1.61 -0.33
C GLY A 144 -3.38 -1.82 1.17
N HIS A 145 -4.48 -2.19 1.80
CA HIS A 145 -4.62 -2.25 3.26
C HIS A 145 -5.25 -3.58 3.72
N ALA A 146 -4.52 -4.69 3.63
CA ALA A 146 -5.03 -5.98 4.12
C ALA A 146 -5.27 -5.96 5.65
N GLU A 147 -4.60 -5.05 6.35
CA GLU A 147 -4.67 -4.85 7.81
C GLU A 147 -5.91 -4.08 8.28
N TYR A 148 -6.74 -3.56 7.37
CA TYR A 148 -7.93 -2.80 7.74
C TYR A 148 -8.94 -3.64 8.50
N ASP A 149 -9.49 -3.08 9.58
CA ASP A 149 -10.65 -3.61 10.27
C ASP A 149 -11.91 -3.53 9.39
N ALA A 150 -12.91 -4.31 9.77
CA ALA A 150 -14.15 -4.47 9.00
C ALA A 150 -14.86 -3.13 8.70
N ASP A 151 -14.80 -2.17 9.61
CA ASP A 151 -15.49 -0.88 9.58
C ASP A 151 -14.60 0.29 9.15
N THR A 152 -13.30 0.09 8.91
CA THR A 152 -12.35 1.19 8.61
C THR A 152 -12.82 2.03 7.44
N LEU A 153 -13.18 1.44 6.30
CA LEU A 153 -13.65 2.18 5.12
C LEU A 153 -15.01 2.85 5.36
N LYS A 154 -15.88 2.29 6.22
CA LYS A 154 -17.15 2.90 6.63
C LYS A 154 -16.87 4.17 7.42
N LEU A 155 -15.99 4.11 8.41
CA LEU A 155 -15.60 5.26 9.23
C LEU A 155 -14.94 6.37 8.40
N GLU A 156 -14.12 6.01 7.42
CA GLU A 156 -13.56 6.98 6.48
C GLU A 156 -14.65 7.65 5.64
N TYR A 157 -15.59 6.88 5.10
CA TYR A 157 -16.70 7.37 4.28
C TYR A 157 -17.60 8.31 5.08
N GLU A 158 -17.99 7.92 6.31
CA GLU A 158 -18.80 8.72 7.22
C GLU A 158 -18.11 10.03 7.61
N ARG A 159 -16.82 9.97 7.96
CA ARG A 159 -15.97 11.13 8.27
C ARG A 159 -15.93 12.11 7.11
N ASP A 160 -15.67 11.62 5.89
CA ASP A 160 -15.51 12.46 4.71
C ASP A 160 -16.86 13.05 4.27
N THR A 161 -17.96 12.30 4.44
CA THR A 161 -19.34 12.79 4.24
C THR A 161 -19.67 13.91 5.24
N ALA A 162 -19.37 13.72 6.52
CA ALA A 162 -19.59 14.72 7.55
C ALA A 162 -18.82 16.03 7.33
N ARG A 163 -17.66 15.93 6.65
CA ARG A 163 -16.86 17.09 6.23
C ARG A 163 -17.35 17.76 4.94
N GLY A 164 -18.41 17.25 4.32
CA GLY A 164 -18.95 17.79 3.07
C GLY A 164 -18.12 17.50 1.82
N LEU A 165 -17.23 16.51 1.87
CA LEU A 165 -16.33 16.15 0.76
C LEU A 165 -17.02 15.33 -0.33
N ASN A 166 -18.28 14.91 -0.12
CA ASN A 166 -19.09 14.13 -1.05
C ASN A 166 -18.33 12.89 -1.61
N PRO A 167 -17.80 12.00 -0.73
CA PRO A 167 -17.03 10.85 -1.15
C PRO A 167 -17.88 9.85 -1.93
N GLN A 168 -17.29 9.12 -2.84
CA GLN A 168 -17.94 7.97 -3.45
C GLN A 168 -18.11 6.84 -2.41
N ILE A 169 -19.22 6.10 -2.52
CA ILE A 169 -19.41 4.88 -1.72
C ILE A 169 -18.26 3.93 -2.01
N PRO A 170 -17.61 3.35 -0.97
CA PRO A 170 -16.50 2.42 -1.17
C PRO A 170 -16.92 1.21 -2.03
N TYR A 171 -16.18 0.99 -3.12
CA TYR A 171 -16.48 -0.05 -4.11
C TYR A 171 -16.51 -1.45 -3.48
N ASN A 172 -17.56 -2.23 -3.81
CA ASN A 172 -17.71 -3.63 -3.40
C ASN A 172 -17.56 -3.86 -1.88
N TYR A 173 -17.99 -2.89 -1.08
CA TYR A 173 -17.82 -2.89 0.37
C TYR A 173 -19.16 -3.01 1.11
N PHE A 174 -20.17 -2.24 0.73
CA PHE A 174 -21.52 -2.39 1.27
C PHE A 174 -22.37 -3.30 0.38
N PRO A 175 -23.29 -4.11 0.97
CA PRO A 175 -24.30 -4.83 0.18
C PRO A 175 -25.15 -3.86 -0.66
N GLU A 176 -25.23 -4.11 -1.98
CA GLU A 176 -26.04 -3.29 -2.91
C GLU A 176 -25.65 -1.79 -2.93
N ASP A 177 -24.38 -1.49 -2.56
CA ASP A 177 -23.86 -0.13 -2.40
C ASP A 177 -24.67 0.74 -1.42
N ASP A 178 -25.34 0.13 -0.43
CA ASP A 178 -26.11 0.80 0.60
C ASP A 178 -25.27 1.05 1.86
N PRO A 179 -24.83 2.30 2.13
CA PRO A 179 -23.97 2.62 3.27
C PRO A 179 -24.68 2.53 4.64
N THR A 180 -26.00 2.31 4.67
CA THR A 180 -26.75 2.06 5.91
C THR A 180 -26.66 0.62 6.38
N ARG A 181 -26.12 -0.28 5.54
CA ARG A 181 -25.96 -1.71 5.84
C ARG A 181 -24.57 -2.00 6.38
N GLU A 182 -24.44 -3.13 7.08
CA GLU A 182 -23.13 -3.56 7.56
C GLU A 182 -22.20 -3.97 6.41
N PRO A 183 -20.90 -3.68 6.52
CA PRO A 183 -19.90 -4.01 5.50
C PRO A 183 -19.78 -5.51 5.22
N MET A 184 -19.46 -5.83 3.96
CA MET A 184 -19.08 -7.20 3.56
C MET A 184 -17.59 -7.39 3.75
N VAL A 185 -17.18 -8.13 4.78
CA VAL A 185 -15.78 -8.47 5.01
C VAL A 185 -15.39 -9.63 4.10
N ARG A 186 -14.62 -9.32 3.05
CA ARG A 186 -14.17 -10.28 2.04
C ARG A 186 -12.65 -10.45 1.98
N TRP A 187 -11.93 -9.81 2.88
CA TRP A 187 -10.47 -9.91 2.99
C TRP A 187 -10.08 -10.47 4.35
N ARG A 188 -8.83 -10.89 4.45
CA ARG A 188 -8.21 -11.32 5.69
C ARG A 188 -6.85 -10.64 5.81
N ALA A 189 -6.53 -10.18 7.01
CA ALA A 189 -5.21 -9.67 7.34
C ALA A 189 -4.20 -10.83 7.44
#